data_0645c6eb3000cada84648ab360d50232
#
_entry.id   0645c6eb3000cada84648ab360d50232
#
_cell.length_a   1.000
_cell.length_b   1.000
_cell.length_c   1.000
_cell.angle_alpha   90.00
_cell.angle_beta   90.00
_cell.angle_gamma   90.00
#
_symmetry.space_group_name_H-M   'P 1'
#
loop_
_entity.id
_entity.type
_entity.pdbx_description
1 polymer ?
#
loop_
_entity_poly.entity_id
_entity_poly.type
_entity_poly.pdbx_seq_one_letter_code
_entity_poly.pdbx_strand_id
1 'polypeptide(L)'
;MKIYFAGSIRGGRDDKEIYSKIIDILKNHGEVLTEHVGDHKLTALGEVGITDEQIYERDMAWLKEVNALVADVSTPSIGVGYEVASAEALNKKILCLYREGAEKRISGMINGNKNLTVKTYKTVFDLPEIFEN
;
A
#
# COMPACT_ATOMS: atom_id res chain seq x y z
N MET A 1 6.51 -6.89 14.40
CA MET A 1 6.45 -5.73 13.49
C MET A 1 5.02 -5.48 13.05
N LYS A 2 4.63 -4.22 13.00
CA LYS A 2 3.32 -3.81 12.49
C LYS A 2 3.50 -3.14 11.14
N ILE A 3 2.67 -3.51 10.19
CA ILE A 3 2.79 -3.09 8.78
C ILE A 3 1.49 -2.45 8.33
N TYR A 4 1.61 -1.34 7.60
CA TYR A 4 0.50 -0.69 6.91
C TYR A 4 0.66 -1.01 5.42
N PHE A 5 -0.30 -1.70 4.84
CA PHE A 5 -0.33 -1.91 3.39
C PHE A 5 -1.27 -0.90 2.76
N ALA A 6 -0.78 -0.17 1.76
CA ALA A 6 -1.58 0.80 1.00
C ALA A 6 -1.74 0.33 -0.44
N GLY A 7 -2.99 0.31 -0.90
CA GLY A 7 -3.32 -0.03 -2.28
C GLY A 7 -4.53 0.79 -2.72
N SER A 8 -4.71 0.92 -4.03
CA SER A 8 -5.79 1.72 -4.59
C SER A 8 -7.16 1.13 -4.23
N ILE A 9 -8.04 1.97 -3.67
CA ILE A 9 -9.43 1.61 -3.40
C ILE A 9 -10.33 2.43 -4.34
N ARG A 10 -10.45 3.74 -4.08
CA ARG A 10 -11.29 4.63 -4.90
C ARG A 10 -10.66 4.97 -6.24
N GLY A 11 -9.35 4.80 -6.39
CA GLY A 11 -8.65 4.98 -7.65
C GLY A 11 -8.86 3.81 -8.62
N GLY A 12 -9.47 2.72 -8.16
CA GLY A 12 -9.75 1.52 -8.92
C GLY A 12 -9.46 0.26 -8.11
N ARG A 13 -10.14 -0.83 -8.45
CA ARG A 13 -10.00 -2.11 -7.76
C ARG A 13 -9.49 -3.23 -8.67
N ASP A 14 -8.81 -2.87 -9.76
CA ASP A 14 -8.32 -3.86 -10.73
C ASP A 14 -7.32 -4.84 -10.12
N ASP A 15 -6.58 -4.41 -9.09
CA ASP A 15 -5.51 -5.19 -8.48
C ASP A 15 -5.91 -5.84 -7.15
N LYS A 16 -7.19 -5.91 -6.83
CA LYS A 16 -7.64 -6.41 -5.52
C LYS A 16 -7.14 -7.81 -5.18
N GLU A 17 -7.07 -8.70 -6.18
CA GLU A 17 -6.58 -10.06 -5.96
C GLU A 17 -5.09 -10.07 -5.70
N ILE A 18 -4.36 -9.21 -6.37
CA ILE A 18 -2.92 -9.04 -6.14
C ILE A 18 -2.70 -8.50 -4.74
N TYR A 19 -3.49 -7.52 -4.31
CA TYR A 19 -3.39 -6.95 -2.97
C TYR A 19 -3.61 -8.01 -1.89
N SER A 20 -4.61 -8.87 -2.08
CA SER A 20 -4.88 -9.96 -1.14
C SER A 20 -3.67 -10.88 -1.00
N LYS A 21 -3.02 -11.20 -2.11
CA LYS A 21 -1.83 -12.05 -2.11
C LYS A 21 -0.63 -11.35 -1.46
N ILE A 22 -0.46 -10.07 -1.72
CA ILE A 22 0.62 -9.28 -1.09
C ILE A 22 0.44 -9.28 0.42
N ILE A 23 -0.78 -9.02 0.89
CA ILE A 23 -1.08 -8.99 2.32
C ILE A 23 -0.79 -10.35 2.96
N ASP A 24 -1.18 -11.45 2.32
CA ASP A 24 -0.92 -12.79 2.83
C ASP A 24 0.58 -13.04 3.00
N ILE A 25 1.39 -12.58 2.06
CA ILE A 25 2.85 -12.71 2.15
C ILE A 25 3.39 -11.83 3.27
N LEU A 26 2.90 -10.59 3.38
CA LEU A 26 3.33 -9.65 4.43
C LEU A 26 3.03 -10.18 5.83
N LYS A 27 1.96 -10.94 6.00
CA LYS A 27 1.60 -11.54 7.29
C LYS A 27 2.68 -12.46 7.84
N ASN A 28 3.55 -12.97 6.98
CA ASN A 28 4.70 -13.78 7.41
C ASN A 28 5.80 -12.91 8.04
N HIS A 29 5.74 -11.60 7.87
CA HIS A 29 6.75 -10.66 8.36
C HIS A 29 6.24 -9.81 9.53
N GLY A 30 4.92 -9.78 9.75
CA GLY A 30 4.34 -9.00 10.84
C GLY A 30 2.82 -8.90 10.74
N GLU A 31 2.24 -8.13 11.64
CA GLU A 31 0.81 -7.86 11.67
C GLU A 31 0.47 -6.76 10.65
N VAL A 32 -0.47 -7.03 9.76
CA VAL A 32 -0.92 -6.06 8.75
C VAL A 32 -2.20 -5.40 9.26
N LEU A 33 -2.12 -4.14 9.68
CA LEU A 33 -3.26 -3.43 10.27
C LEU A 33 -4.33 -3.09 9.23
N THR A 34 -3.94 -2.93 7.97
CA THR A 34 -4.83 -2.54 6.87
C THR A 34 -5.24 -3.74 6.00
N GLU A 35 -5.45 -4.89 6.64
CA GLU A 35 -5.82 -6.14 5.97
C GLU A 35 -7.04 -6.00 5.05
N HIS A 36 -7.97 -5.12 5.42
CA HIS A 36 -9.20 -4.89 4.66
C HIS A 36 -8.96 -4.38 3.23
N VAL A 37 -7.80 -3.82 2.92
CA VAL A 37 -7.48 -3.34 1.57
C VAL A 37 -7.52 -4.49 0.56
N GLY A 38 -7.22 -5.72 1.02
CA GLY A 38 -7.31 -6.91 0.20
C GLY A 38 -8.69 -7.57 0.21
N ASP A 39 -9.69 -6.98 0.89
CA ASP A 39 -11.02 -7.56 0.98
C ASP A 39 -11.71 -7.50 -0.39
N HIS A 40 -12.12 -8.67 -0.90
CA HIS A 40 -12.82 -8.77 -2.17
C HIS A 40 -14.17 -8.06 -2.18
N LYS A 41 -14.72 -7.75 -1.00
CA LYS A 41 -16.00 -7.04 -0.88
C LYS A 41 -15.84 -5.53 -1.07
N LEU A 42 -14.63 -4.99 -0.97
CA LEU A 42 -14.39 -3.58 -1.28
C LEU A 42 -14.59 -3.34 -2.76
N THR A 43 -15.23 -2.23 -3.09
CA THR A 43 -15.47 -1.80 -4.47
C THR A 43 -14.70 -0.51 -4.76
N ALA A 44 -14.74 -0.06 -6.02
CA ALA A 44 -14.15 1.21 -6.41
C ALA A 44 -14.81 2.42 -5.72
N LEU A 45 -15.99 2.24 -5.12
CA LEU A 45 -16.64 3.26 -4.31
C LEU A 45 -15.98 3.42 -2.95
N GLY A 46 -15.10 2.48 -2.59
CA GLY A 46 -14.38 2.48 -1.34
C GLY A 46 -15.13 1.81 -0.21
N GLU A 47 -14.79 2.16 1.02
CA GLU A 47 -15.43 1.61 2.20
C GLU A 47 -16.79 2.26 2.41
N VAL A 48 -17.84 1.45 2.55
CA VAL A 48 -19.19 1.93 2.82
C VAL A 48 -19.49 1.78 4.30
N GLY A 49 -20.37 2.63 4.83
CA GLY A 49 -20.80 2.55 6.22
C GLY A 49 -19.93 3.35 7.19
N ILE A 50 -18.88 3.99 6.73
CA ILE A 50 -18.05 4.90 7.53
C ILE A 50 -17.85 6.21 6.77
N THR A 51 -17.64 7.30 7.51
CA THR A 51 -17.44 8.63 6.91
C THR A 51 -15.99 8.81 6.46
N ASP A 52 -15.78 9.78 5.57
CA ASP A 52 -14.42 10.14 5.16
C ASP A 52 -13.58 10.58 6.35
N GLU A 53 -14.16 11.32 7.29
CA GLU A 53 -13.45 11.73 8.50
C GLU A 53 -13.01 10.52 9.32
N GLN A 54 -13.89 9.53 9.48
CA GLN A 54 -13.55 8.29 10.20
C GLN A 54 -12.44 7.50 9.50
N ILE A 55 -12.47 7.45 8.16
CA ILE A 55 -11.40 6.80 7.38
C ILE A 55 -10.07 7.51 7.64
N TYR A 56 -10.04 8.82 7.53
CA TYR A 56 -8.82 9.61 7.73
C TYR A 56 -8.25 9.40 9.13
N GLU A 57 -9.07 9.53 10.16
CA GLU A 57 -8.64 9.40 11.54
C GLU A 57 -8.10 8.00 11.84
N ARG A 58 -8.81 6.97 11.38
CA ARG A 58 -8.39 5.59 11.56
C ARG A 58 -7.06 5.29 10.87
N ASP A 59 -6.97 5.68 9.59
CA ASP A 59 -5.79 5.37 8.79
C ASP A 59 -4.56 6.13 9.29
N MET A 60 -4.72 7.39 9.69
CA MET A 60 -3.63 8.15 10.26
C MET A 60 -3.17 7.59 11.60
N ALA A 61 -4.10 7.09 12.42
CA ALA A 61 -3.75 6.44 13.68
C ALA A 61 -2.91 5.18 13.43
N TRP A 62 -3.31 4.38 12.44
CA TRP A 62 -2.54 3.19 12.06
C TRP A 62 -1.16 3.55 11.52
N LEU A 63 -1.05 4.60 10.69
CA LEU A 63 0.25 5.06 10.19
C LEU A 63 1.19 5.45 11.31
N LYS A 64 0.68 6.05 12.38
CA LYS A 64 1.50 6.41 13.53
C LYS A 64 1.94 5.19 14.33
N GLU A 65 1.12 4.13 14.34
CA GLU A 65 1.38 2.92 15.11
C GLU A 65 2.36 1.97 14.42
N VAL A 66 2.36 1.90 13.09
CA VAL A 66 3.15 0.90 12.37
C VAL A 66 4.64 1.19 12.36
N ASN A 67 5.42 0.14 12.11
CA ASN A 67 6.86 0.24 11.90
C ASN A 67 7.21 0.52 10.45
N ALA A 68 6.38 0.07 9.51
CA ALA A 68 6.65 0.17 8.09
C ALA A 68 5.37 0.33 7.28
N LEU A 69 5.50 1.04 6.16
CA LEU A 69 4.47 1.14 5.13
C LEU A 69 4.96 0.38 3.90
N VAL A 70 4.10 -0.47 3.36
CA VAL A 70 4.29 -1.10 2.06
C VAL A 70 3.14 -0.62 1.17
N ALA A 71 3.47 0.05 0.06
CA ALA A 71 2.48 0.61 -0.83
C ALA A 71 2.63 0.02 -2.23
N ASP A 72 1.53 -0.46 -2.81
CA ASP A 72 1.53 -0.81 -4.24
C ASP A 72 1.14 0.44 -5.02
N VAL A 73 2.06 0.93 -5.82
CA VAL A 73 1.90 2.18 -6.58
C VAL A 73 1.69 1.90 -8.07
N SER A 74 1.33 0.67 -8.43
CA SER A 74 1.09 0.27 -9.83
C SER A 74 -0.15 0.96 -10.42
N THR A 75 -1.20 1.11 -9.64
CA THR A 75 -2.40 1.86 -10.03
C THR A 75 -2.39 3.20 -9.32
N PRO A 76 -2.38 4.34 -10.06
CA PRO A 76 -2.37 5.66 -9.43
C PRO A 76 -3.54 5.85 -8.47
N SER A 77 -3.25 6.41 -7.30
CA SER A 77 -4.24 6.66 -6.26
C SER A 77 -3.82 7.87 -5.44
N ILE A 78 -4.72 8.83 -5.32
CA ILE A 78 -4.49 10.02 -4.49
C ILE A 78 -4.27 9.61 -3.04
N GLY A 79 -5.10 8.69 -2.53
CA GLY A 79 -5.02 8.23 -1.15
C GLY A 79 -3.70 7.53 -0.84
N VAL A 80 -3.24 6.67 -1.74
CA VAL A 80 -1.97 5.97 -1.55
C VAL A 80 -0.81 6.98 -1.53
N GLY A 81 -0.81 7.96 -2.43
CA GLY A 81 0.21 9.00 -2.44
C GLY A 81 0.25 9.81 -1.15
N TYR A 82 -0.94 10.14 -0.63
CA TYR A 82 -1.06 10.84 0.65
C TYR A 82 -0.48 10.02 1.80
N GLU A 83 -0.81 8.72 1.82
CA GLU A 83 -0.31 7.82 2.87
C GLU A 83 1.20 7.66 2.82
N VAL A 84 1.78 7.55 1.62
CA VAL A 84 3.23 7.47 1.44
C VAL A 84 3.91 8.73 1.99
N ALA A 85 3.40 9.91 1.61
CA ALA A 85 3.96 11.18 2.07
C ALA A 85 3.81 11.34 3.60
N SER A 86 2.67 10.91 4.15
CA SER A 86 2.44 10.96 5.58
C SER A 86 3.40 10.06 6.34
N ALA A 87 3.64 8.85 5.83
CA ALA A 87 4.59 7.92 6.43
C ALA A 87 6.01 8.47 6.39
N GLU A 88 6.38 9.13 5.29
CA GLU A 88 7.68 9.79 5.18
C GLU A 88 7.84 10.88 6.24
N ALA A 89 6.82 11.71 6.42
CA ALA A 89 6.83 12.76 7.44
C ALA A 89 6.95 12.20 8.87
N LEU A 90 6.44 10.99 9.07
CA LEU A 90 6.51 10.30 10.36
C LEU A 90 7.79 9.47 10.52
N ASN A 91 8.70 9.54 9.56
CA ASN A 91 9.97 8.81 9.55
C ASN A 91 9.80 7.29 9.60
N LYS A 92 8.75 6.78 8.98
CA LYS A 92 8.52 5.33 8.89
C LYS A 92 9.38 4.74 7.78
N LYS A 93 9.66 3.43 7.88
CA LYS A 93 10.27 2.69 6.79
C LYS A 93 9.23 2.53 5.68
N ILE A 94 9.60 2.84 4.44
CA ILE A 94 8.65 2.84 3.31
C ILE A 94 9.20 2.01 2.16
N LEU A 95 8.38 1.06 1.71
CA LEU A 95 8.65 0.24 0.52
C LEU A 95 7.50 0.44 -0.46
N CYS A 96 7.82 0.95 -1.64
CA CYS A 96 6.85 1.09 -2.73
C CYS A 96 7.08 -0.01 -3.74
N LEU A 97 6.01 -0.71 -4.10
CA LEU A 97 6.02 -1.81 -5.06
C LEU A 97 5.39 -1.36 -6.36
N TYR A 98 6.07 -1.63 -7.48
CA TYR A 98 5.54 -1.35 -8.81
C TYR A 98 5.57 -2.61 -9.66
N ARG A 99 4.43 -3.01 -10.20
CA ARG A 99 4.32 -4.23 -11.01
C ARG A 99 4.83 -3.95 -12.43
N GLU A 100 5.77 -4.76 -12.88
CA GLU A 100 6.26 -4.70 -14.25
C GLU A 100 5.10 -4.96 -15.24
N GLY A 101 4.99 -4.12 -16.25
CA GLY A 101 3.90 -4.21 -17.21
C GLY A 101 2.61 -3.53 -16.77
N ALA A 102 2.61 -2.81 -15.65
CA ALA A 102 1.44 -2.04 -15.24
C ALA A 102 1.07 -1.03 -16.32
N GLU A 103 -0.24 -0.79 -16.47
CA GLU A 103 -0.77 0.08 -17.52
C GLU A 103 -0.27 1.51 -17.41
N LYS A 104 -0.18 2.01 -16.18
CA LYS A 104 0.25 3.39 -15.92
C LYS A 104 1.71 3.43 -15.50
N ARG A 105 2.39 4.47 -15.92
CA ARG A 105 3.75 4.74 -15.51
C ARG A 105 3.79 5.12 -14.03
N ILE A 106 4.84 4.71 -13.32
CA ILE A 106 5.02 5.09 -11.91
C ILE A 106 5.14 6.61 -11.77
N SER A 107 4.51 7.16 -10.73
CA SER A 107 4.60 8.59 -10.44
C SER A 107 6.05 9.04 -10.26
N GLY A 108 6.42 10.15 -10.90
CA GLY A 108 7.74 10.76 -10.69
C GLY A 108 7.98 11.21 -9.26
N MET A 109 6.91 11.60 -8.54
CA MET A 109 7.01 12.00 -7.13
C MET A 109 7.39 10.82 -6.22
N ILE A 110 7.01 9.61 -6.62
CA ILE A 110 7.37 8.39 -5.89
C ILE A 110 8.74 7.89 -6.35
N ASN A 111 8.90 7.72 -7.65
CA ASN A 111 10.12 7.12 -8.20
C ASN A 111 11.36 8.00 -8.02
N GLY A 112 11.17 9.31 -7.99
CA GLY A 112 12.27 10.27 -7.83
C GLY A 112 12.65 10.58 -6.39
N ASN A 113 11.89 10.10 -5.42
CA ASN A 113 12.14 10.40 -4.02
C ASN A 113 13.13 9.40 -3.42
N LYS A 114 14.34 9.87 -3.14
CA LYS A 114 15.43 9.03 -2.62
C LYS A 114 15.20 8.51 -1.20
N ASN A 115 14.24 9.08 -0.48
CA ASN A 115 13.89 8.62 0.87
C ASN A 115 12.99 7.37 0.83
N LEU A 116 12.46 7.02 -0.34
CA LEU A 116 11.62 5.85 -0.52
C LEU A 116 12.43 4.72 -1.15
N THR A 117 12.13 3.49 -0.75
CA THR A 117 12.64 2.31 -1.44
C THR A 117 11.59 1.89 -2.45
N VAL A 118 11.95 1.84 -3.74
CA VAL A 118 11.05 1.43 -4.80
C VAL A 118 11.58 0.13 -5.41
N LYS A 119 10.73 -0.89 -5.43
CA LYS A 119 11.07 -2.20 -6.01
C LYS A 119 10.04 -2.59 -7.05
N THR A 120 10.51 -3.08 -8.19
CA THR A 120 9.65 -3.60 -9.25
C THR A 120 9.51 -5.11 -9.07
N TYR A 121 8.31 -5.63 -9.26
CA TYR A 121 8.06 -7.07 -9.23
C TYR A 121 7.32 -7.49 -10.49
N LYS A 122 7.56 -8.73 -10.95
CA LYS A 122 6.86 -9.30 -12.10
C LYS A 122 5.60 -10.00 -11.66
N THR A 123 5.73 -10.84 -10.64
CA THR A 123 4.60 -11.58 -10.06
C THR A 123 4.74 -11.57 -8.55
N VAL A 124 3.68 -11.99 -7.86
CA VAL A 124 3.69 -12.05 -6.39
C VAL A 124 4.74 -13.03 -5.85
N PHE A 125 5.24 -13.94 -6.68
CA PHE A 125 6.29 -14.89 -6.29
C PHE A 125 7.65 -14.20 -6.07
N ASP A 126 7.83 -12.99 -6.58
CA ASP A 126 9.06 -12.20 -6.36
C ASP A 126 9.09 -11.54 -4.99
N LEU A 127 7.91 -11.38 -4.35
CA LEU A 127 7.77 -10.56 -3.16
C LEU A 127 8.45 -11.11 -1.92
N PRO A 128 8.45 -12.43 -1.64
CA PRO A 128 9.14 -12.92 -0.46
C PRO A 128 10.60 -12.50 -0.39
N GLU A 129 11.32 -12.54 -1.50
CA GLU A 129 12.72 -12.11 -1.57
C GLU A 129 12.84 -10.60 -1.36
N ILE A 130 11.95 -9.81 -1.95
CA ILE A 130 11.93 -8.35 -1.79
C ILE A 130 11.71 -7.98 -0.33
N PHE A 131 10.80 -8.66 0.36
CA PHE A 131 10.46 -8.36 1.76
C PHE A 131 11.55 -8.77 2.75
N GLU A 132 12.41 -9.70 2.38
CA GLU A 132 13.53 -10.12 3.25
C GLU A 132 14.64 -9.07 3.29
N ASN A 133 14.67 -8.17 2.32
CA ASN A 133 15.66 -7.11 2.26
C ASN A 133 15.08 -5.79 2.77
#